data_f4c37582fee15f0ba7c0dda18c52bdae
#
_entry.id   f4c37582fee15f0ba7c0dda18c52bdae
#
_cell.length_a   1.000
_cell.length_b   1.000
_cell.length_c   1.000
_cell.angle_alpha   90.00
_cell.angle_beta   90.00
_cell.angle_gamma   90.00
#
_symmetry.space_group_name_H-M   'P 1'
#
loop_
_entity.id
_entity.type
_entity.pdbx_description
1 polymer ?
#
loop_
_entity_poly.entity_id
_entity_poly.type
_entity_poly.pdbx_seq_one_letter_code
_entity_poly.pdbx_strand_id
1 'polypeptide(L)'
;MSIKKTKIKKNVIEVVSPEEEMLFTSLRVKEWNEFHGQASIKESLKITITASKKRKEAIEHVLLYGPPGLGKTTLSHLIAKEMGANIRITSGPAIERAGDLASILTNLEKGDILFIDEIHRLNKVVEETLYPAMEDYALDIILGKGPSAKTLRLDLPQFTIIGATTRIGLMSAPLRDRFGLVHRLNFYAPLELEIIIANAAKKLKVKVDKESIREIAKRARGTPRIALKLLKRARDYAQVKAGGDIDKVNIAQALDLLGVDPFGLDGLDRRYLKNIIDKHGGGPVGVETIAASISEDTGTVEEVVEPYLLQLGFIKRTKSGRVATKGAYEHLGKKFTK
;
A
#
# COMPACT_ATOMS: atom_id res chain seq x y z
N MET A 1 17.55 42.08 -8.60
CA MET A 1 17.29 41.30 -7.38
C MET A 1 16.59 40.02 -7.78
N SER A 2 17.33 38.93 -7.80
CA SER A 2 16.83 37.62 -8.25
C SER A 2 16.26 36.88 -7.05
N ILE A 3 14.95 36.63 -7.06
CA ILE A 3 14.26 35.85 -6.03
C ILE A 3 14.63 34.37 -6.24
N LYS A 4 15.52 33.83 -5.39
CA LYS A 4 15.80 32.41 -5.33
C LYS A 4 14.53 31.68 -4.93
N LYS A 5 13.89 30.97 -5.89
CA LYS A 5 12.84 29.99 -5.61
C LYS A 5 13.43 28.88 -4.73
N THR A 6 13.11 28.91 -3.46
CA THR A 6 13.37 27.82 -2.53
C THR A 6 12.60 26.60 -3.02
N LYS A 7 13.30 25.61 -3.59
CA LYS A 7 12.71 24.30 -3.94
C LYS A 7 12.21 23.66 -2.64
N ILE A 8 10.90 23.61 -2.48
CA ILE A 8 10.24 22.83 -1.44
C ILE A 8 10.71 21.40 -1.60
N LYS A 9 11.43 20.86 -0.60
CA LYS A 9 11.85 19.47 -0.57
C LYS A 9 10.60 18.59 -0.57
N LYS A 10 10.31 17.90 -1.69
CA LYS A 10 9.26 16.87 -1.75
C LYS A 10 9.53 15.83 -0.67
N ASN A 11 8.50 15.44 0.06
CA ASN A 11 8.59 14.43 1.10
C ASN A 11 9.22 13.14 0.55
N VAL A 12 10.30 12.69 1.15
CA VAL A 12 11.09 11.55 0.71
C VAL A 12 10.33 10.22 0.83
N ILE A 13 9.28 10.19 1.63
CA ILE A 13 8.52 8.95 1.92
C ILE A 13 7.37 8.73 0.93
N GLU A 14 6.83 9.75 0.26
CA GLU A 14 5.57 9.68 -0.50
C GLU A 14 5.72 9.42 -2.01
N VAL A 15 6.80 9.85 -2.63
CA VAL A 15 6.97 9.70 -4.08
C VAL A 15 7.92 8.55 -4.37
N VAL A 16 7.37 7.47 -4.95
CA VAL A 16 8.17 6.36 -5.47
C VAL A 16 8.68 6.76 -6.85
N SER A 17 9.98 6.87 -7.03
CA SER A 17 10.57 7.07 -8.36
C SER A 17 10.54 5.75 -9.17
N PRO A 18 10.58 5.81 -10.51
CA PRO A 18 10.69 4.59 -11.33
C PRO A 18 11.86 3.69 -10.92
N GLU A 19 12.98 4.26 -10.50
CA GLU A 19 14.14 3.52 -9.99
C GLU A 19 13.85 2.83 -8.65
N GLU A 20 13.03 3.45 -7.79
CA GLU A 20 12.59 2.83 -6.54
C GLU A 20 11.60 1.70 -6.80
N GLU A 21 10.72 1.82 -7.79
CA GLU A 21 9.84 0.71 -8.21
C GLU A 21 10.62 -0.49 -8.75
N MET A 22 11.63 -0.25 -9.57
CA MET A 22 12.53 -1.30 -10.06
C MET A 22 13.26 -1.99 -8.91
N LEU A 23 13.76 -1.22 -7.93
CA LEU A 23 14.41 -1.77 -6.76
C LEU A 23 13.43 -2.61 -5.93
N PHE A 24 12.24 -2.10 -5.61
CA PHE A 24 11.24 -2.86 -4.87
C PHE A 24 10.81 -4.13 -5.60
N THR A 25 10.75 -4.07 -6.92
CA THR A 25 10.49 -5.26 -7.75
C THR A 25 11.62 -6.28 -7.63
N SER A 26 12.88 -5.84 -7.64
CA SER A 26 14.05 -6.73 -7.48
C SER A 26 14.14 -7.34 -6.07
N LEU A 27 13.71 -6.61 -5.04
CA LEU A 27 13.66 -7.07 -3.66
C LEU A 27 12.41 -7.89 -3.31
N ARG A 28 11.42 -7.91 -4.21
CA ARG A 28 10.19 -8.66 -4.00
C ARG A 28 10.51 -10.12 -3.70
N VAL A 29 9.87 -10.65 -2.67
CA VAL A 29 10.00 -12.06 -2.32
C VAL A 29 9.33 -12.94 -3.38
N LYS A 30 9.94 -14.07 -3.66
CA LYS A 30 9.49 -15.01 -4.71
C LYS A 30 8.94 -16.31 -4.15
N GLU A 31 9.11 -16.54 -2.86
CA GLU A 31 8.69 -17.76 -2.17
C GLU A 31 7.88 -17.45 -0.92
N TRP A 32 6.93 -18.32 -0.58
CA TRP A 32 6.10 -18.19 0.61
C TRP A 32 6.89 -18.18 1.93
N ASN A 33 8.00 -18.88 2.00
CA ASN A 33 8.88 -18.92 3.16
C ASN A 33 9.65 -17.59 3.36
N GLU A 34 9.88 -16.83 2.29
CA GLU A 34 10.48 -15.50 2.35
C GLU A 34 9.47 -14.40 2.74
N PHE A 35 8.18 -14.66 2.62
CA PHE A 35 7.15 -13.70 2.99
C PHE A 35 6.88 -13.77 4.50
N HIS A 36 7.42 -12.81 5.23
CA HIS A 36 7.26 -12.70 6.67
C HIS A 36 6.04 -11.85 7.02
N GLY A 37 5.45 -12.14 8.20
CA GLY A 37 4.22 -11.49 8.66
C GLY A 37 2.94 -12.04 8.04
N GLN A 38 1.80 -11.43 8.39
CA GLN A 38 0.46 -11.78 7.91
C GLN A 38 0.11 -13.26 8.09
N ALA A 39 0.45 -13.87 9.24
CA ALA A 39 0.41 -15.33 9.45
C ALA A 39 -0.96 -15.95 9.13
N SER A 40 -2.05 -15.37 9.63
CA SER A 40 -3.42 -15.90 9.41
C SER A 40 -3.83 -15.81 7.93
N ILE A 41 -3.44 -14.75 7.22
CA ILE A 41 -3.72 -14.58 5.79
C ILE A 41 -2.95 -15.65 5.00
N LYS A 42 -1.67 -15.86 5.34
CA LYS A 42 -0.84 -16.88 4.69
C LYS A 42 -1.42 -18.29 4.87
N GLU A 43 -1.88 -18.61 6.07
CA GLU A 43 -2.47 -19.90 6.37
C GLU A 43 -3.76 -20.11 5.58
N SER A 44 -4.68 -19.15 5.62
CA SER A 44 -5.93 -19.18 4.86
C SER A 44 -5.68 -19.35 3.36
N LEU A 45 -4.81 -18.53 2.77
CA LEU A 45 -4.47 -18.63 1.36
C LEU A 45 -3.81 -19.95 0.99
N LYS A 46 -2.90 -20.49 1.82
CA LYS A 46 -2.29 -21.82 1.58
C LYS A 46 -3.31 -22.94 1.57
N ILE A 47 -4.27 -22.93 2.50
CA ILE A 47 -5.36 -23.92 2.56
C ILE A 47 -6.17 -23.85 1.26
N THR A 48 -6.63 -22.65 0.88
CA THR A 48 -7.45 -22.47 -0.32
C THR A 48 -6.71 -22.85 -1.59
N ILE A 49 -5.46 -22.40 -1.76
CA ILE A 49 -4.61 -22.76 -2.91
C ILE A 49 -4.43 -24.28 -3.00
N THR A 50 -4.12 -24.93 -1.87
CA THR A 50 -3.92 -26.38 -1.84
C THR A 50 -5.20 -27.13 -2.21
N ALA A 51 -6.35 -26.68 -1.72
CA ALA A 51 -7.65 -27.25 -2.02
C ALA A 51 -8.02 -27.09 -3.51
N SER A 52 -7.85 -25.90 -4.08
CA SER A 52 -8.12 -25.61 -5.49
C SER A 52 -7.21 -26.44 -6.41
N LYS A 53 -5.92 -26.56 -6.08
CA LYS A 53 -4.98 -27.43 -6.83
C LYS A 53 -5.40 -28.90 -6.83
N LYS A 54 -5.87 -29.42 -5.67
CA LYS A 54 -6.37 -30.81 -5.58
C LYS A 54 -7.60 -31.04 -6.44
N ARG A 55 -8.49 -30.06 -6.53
CA ARG A 55 -9.71 -30.12 -7.38
C ARG A 55 -9.44 -29.75 -8.84
N LYS A 56 -8.26 -29.24 -9.18
CA LYS A 56 -7.89 -28.70 -10.50
C LYS A 56 -8.79 -27.54 -10.94
N GLU A 57 -9.12 -26.68 -10.00
CA GLU A 57 -9.99 -25.51 -10.18
C GLU A 57 -9.19 -24.22 -10.03
N ALA A 58 -9.69 -23.12 -10.59
CA ALA A 58 -9.20 -21.79 -10.26
C ALA A 58 -9.47 -21.47 -8.78
N ILE A 59 -8.62 -20.67 -8.17
CA ILE A 59 -8.90 -20.15 -6.82
C ILE A 59 -10.04 -19.11 -6.91
N GLU A 60 -10.87 -19.03 -5.89
CA GLU A 60 -11.89 -17.99 -5.77
C GLU A 60 -11.29 -16.59 -5.90
N HIS A 61 -12.11 -15.59 -6.26
CA HIS A 61 -11.68 -14.20 -6.30
C HIS A 61 -11.23 -13.71 -4.93
N VAL A 62 -10.11 -13.01 -4.88
CA VAL A 62 -9.44 -12.57 -3.64
C VAL A 62 -9.44 -11.04 -3.54
N LEU A 63 -9.90 -10.48 -2.44
CA LEU A 63 -9.77 -9.06 -2.13
C LEU A 63 -8.73 -8.86 -1.02
N LEU A 64 -7.67 -8.12 -1.34
CA LEU A 64 -6.62 -7.74 -0.40
C LEU A 64 -6.77 -6.25 -0.06
N TYR A 65 -7.05 -5.92 1.21
CA TYR A 65 -7.22 -4.51 1.58
C TYR A 65 -6.38 -4.13 2.79
N GLY A 66 -6.12 -2.85 2.93
CA GLY A 66 -5.34 -2.28 4.03
C GLY A 66 -4.38 -1.18 3.58
N PRO A 67 -3.66 -0.54 4.50
CA PRO A 67 -2.74 0.55 4.23
C PRO A 67 -1.76 0.27 3.08
N PRO A 68 -1.21 1.30 2.42
CA PRO A 68 -0.26 1.10 1.34
C PRO A 68 1.05 0.48 1.84
N GLY A 69 1.76 -0.25 0.97
CA GLY A 69 3.09 -0.78 1.26
C GLY A 69 3.15 -2.03 2.14
N LEU A 70 2.02 -2.68 2.45
CA LEU A 70 1.94 -3.89 3.30
C LEU A 70 2.13 -5.21 2.54
N GLY A 71 2.30 -5.19 1.22
CA GLY A 71 2.61 -6.38 0.43
C GLY A 71 1.44 -6.98 -0.35
N LYS A 72 0.33 -6.24 -0.61
CA LYS A 72 -0.81 -6.70 -1.42
C LYS A 72 -0.36 -7.25 -2.79
N THR A 73 0.40 -6.47 -3.54
CA THR A 73 0.95 -6.87 -4.84
C THR A 73 1.93 -8.06 -4.71
N THR A 74 2.68 -8.15 -3.63
CA THR A 74 3.60 -9.28 -3.39
C THR A 74 2.83 -10.56 -3.15
N LEU A 75 1.76 -10.52 -2.35
CA LEU A 75 0.88 -11.67 -2.13
C LEU A 75 0.22 -12.16 -3.43
N SER A 76 -0.24 -11.25 -4.29
CA SER A 76 -0.84 -11.65 -5.57
C SER A 76 0.14 -12.40 -6.47
N HIS A 77 1.42 -11.97 -6.52
CA HIS A 77 2.46 -12.72 -7.24
C HIS A 77 2.76 -14.08 -6.62
N LEU A 78 2.74 -14.19 -5.27
CA LEU A 78 2.96 -15.47 -4.59
C LEU A 78 1.80 -16.43 -4.85
N ILE A 79 0.55 -15.94 -4.83
CA ILE A 79 -0.63 -16.74 -5.18
C ILE A 79 -0.50 -17.25 -6.63
N ALA A 80 -0.19 -16.38 -7.58
CA ALA A 80 -0.03 -16.75 -8.98
C ALA A 80 1.06 -17.81 -9.17
N LYS A 81 2.22 -17.58 -8.56
CA LYS A 81 3.33 -18.55 -8.62
C LYS A 81 2.94 -19.91 -8.04
N GLU A 82 2.28 -19.91 -6.88
CA GLU A 82 1.86 -21.15 -6.22
C GLU A 82 0.81 -21.90 -7.04
N MET A 83 -0.13 -21.18 -7.67
CA MET A 83 -1.11 -21.77 -8.58
C MET A 83 -0.51 -22.25 -9.91
N GLY A 84 0.72 -21.83 -10.25
CA GLY A 84 1.32 -22.04 -11.58
C GLY A 84 0.61 -21.24 -12.68
N ALA A 85 0.00 -20.11 -12.32
CA ALA A 85 -0.81 -19.26 -13.18
C ALA A 85 -0.03 -18.05 -13.69
N ASN A 86 -0.34 -17.58 -14.89
CA ASN A 86 0.12 -16.28 -15.35
C ASN A 86 -0.62 -15.17 -14.60
N ILE A 87 0.06 -14.07 -14.33
CA ILE A 87 -0.54 -12.90 -13.70
C ILE A 87 -0.50 -11.70 -14.64
N ARG A 88 -1.68 -11.14 -14.93
CA ARG A 88 -1.81 -9.84 -15.59
C ARG A 88 -2.06 -8.77 -14.55
N ILE A 89 -1.34 -7.66 -14.65
CA ILE A 89 -1.39 -6.59 -13.68
C ILE A 89 -1.97 -5.35 -14.35
N THR A 90 -2.97 -4.78 -13.69
CA THR A 90 -3.57 -3.50 -14.06
C THR A 90 -3.95 -2.71 -12.81
N SER A 91 -4.53 -1.55 -12.97
CA SER A 91 -5.05 -0.74 -11.87
C SER A 91 -6.44 -0.19 -12.21
N GLY A 92 -7.24 0.11 -11.18
CA GLY A 92 -8.56 0.72 -11.38
C GLY A 92 -8.51 1.95 -12.29
N PRO A 93 -7.62 2.94 -12.05
CA PRO A 93 -7.48 4.10 -12.91
C PRO A 93 -7.07 3.82 -14.36
N ALA A 94 -6.41 2.70 -14.62
CA ALA A 94 -5.99 2.33 -15.97
C ALA A 94 -7.11 1.70 -16.82
N ILE A 95 -8.23 1.33 -16.20
CA ILE A 95 -9.41 0.79 -16.88
C ILE A 95 -10.46 1.89 -16.94
N GLU A 96 -10.44 2.66 -18.01
CA GLU A 96 -11.33 3.81 -18.15
C GLU A 96 -12.71 3.44 -18.72
N ARG A 97 -12.78 2.40 -19.53
CA ARG A 97 -13.99 2.00 -20.28
C ARG A 97 -14.22 0.49 -20.18
N ALA A 98 -15.46 0.08 -20.35
CA ALA A 98 -15.84 -1.34 -20.46
C ALA A 98 -15.05 -2.08 -21.56
N GLY A 99 -14.70 -1.41 -22.67
CA GLY A 99 -13.89 -1.97 -23.73
C GLY A 99 -12.45 -2.30 -23.33
N ASP A 100 -11.86 -1.50 -22.42
CA ASP A 100 -10.52 -1.78 -21.89
C ASP A 100 -10.55 -3.05 -21.05
N LEU A 101 -11.57 -3.18 -20.17
CA LEU A 101 -11.79 -4.38 -19.38
C LEU A 101 -12.05 -5.60 -20.26
N ALA A 102 -12.91 -5.47 -21.28
CA ALA A 102 -13.21 -6.54 -22.23
C ALA A 102 -11.94 -7.02 -22.92
N SER A 103 -11.08 -6.10 -23.39
CA SER A 103 -9.80 -6.44 -24.02
C SER A 103 -8.88 -7.19 -23.08
N ILE A 104 -8.85 -6.85 -21.79
CA ILE A 104 -8.04 -7.57 -20.80
C ILE A 104 -8.59 -8.98 -20.59
N LEU A 105 -9.90 -9.11 -20.35
CA LEU A 105 -10.55 -10.37 -19.98
C LEU A 105 -10.55 -11.40 -21.12
N THR A 106 -10.80 -10.97 -22.35
CA THR A 106 -10.79 -11.86 -23.53
C THR A 106 -9.40 -12.39 -23.90
N ASN A 107 -8.35 -11.79 -23.36
CA ASN A 107 -6.96 -12.24 -23.53
C ASN A 107 -6.45 -13.07 -22.34
N LEU A 108 -7.30 -13.45 -21.38
CA LEU A 108 -6.93 -14.38 -20.32
C LEU A 108 -7.07 -15.81 -20.80
N GLU A 109 -6.23 -16.68 -20.25
CA GLU A 109 -6.33 -18.13 -20.41
C GLU A 109 -6.93 -18.77 -19.15
N LYS A 110 -7.32 -20.05 -19.28
CA LYS A 110 -7.87 -20.78 -18.14
C LYS A 110 -6.88 -20.87 -16.99
N GLY A 111 -7.29 -20.39 -15.82
CA GLY A 111 -6.50 -20.37 -14.61
C GLY A 111 -5.64 -19.12 -14.41
N ASP A 112 -5.60 -18.21 -15.39
CA ASP A 112 -4.88 -16.93 -15.26
C ASP A 112 -5.41 -16.08 -14.10
N ILE A 113 -4.56 -15.21 -13.60
CA ILE A 113 -4.90 -14.27 -12.54
C ILE A 113 -4.85 -12.85 -13.09
N LEU A 114 -5.94 -12.11 -12.90
CA LEU A 114 -6.00 -10.66 -13.13
C LEU A 114 -5.83 -9.92 -11.80
N PHE A 115 -4.72 -9.23 -11.60
CA PHE A 115 -4.50 -8.35 -10.45
C PHE A 115 -4.91 -6.93 -10.81
N ILE A 116 -5.86 -6.36 -10.04
CA ILE A 116 -6.35 -4.98 -10.18
C ILE A 116 -5.96 -4.21 -8.93
N ASP A 117 -4.95 -3.36 -9.02
CA ASP A 117 -4.59 -2.45 -7.92
C ASP A 117 -5.53 -1.25 -7.86
N GLU A 118 -5.74 -0.70 -6.67
CA GLU A 118 -6.70 0.40 -6.41
C GLU A 118 -8.08 0.14 -7.05
N ILE A 119 -8.60 -1.09 -6.90
CA ILE A 119 -9.86 -1.55 -7.53
C ILE A 119 -11.06 -0.66 -7.18
N HIS A 120 -11.05 0.01 -6.03
CA HIS A 120 -12.08 0.97 -5.61
C HIS A 120 -12.18 2.21 -6.53
N ARG A 121 -11.22 2.41 -7.44
CA ARG A 121 -11.20 3.51 -8.40
C ARG A 121 -11.76 3.14 -9.77
N LEU A 122 -12.28 1.93 -9.93
CA LEU A 122 -13.06 1.58 -11.11
C LEU A 122 -14.29 2.49 -11.20
N ASN A 123 -14.59 2.98 -12.40
CA ASN A 123 -15.85 3.69 -12.59
C ASN A 123 -17.02 2.70 -12.63
N LYS A 124 -18.22 3.21 -12.37
CA LYS A 124 -19.42 2.38 -12.20
C LYS A 124 -19.73 1.49 -13.41
N VAL A 125 -19.51 1.99 -14.63
CA VAL A 125 -19.80 1.23 -15.87
C VAL A 125 -18.85 0.04 -16.00
N VAL A 126 -17.55 0.24 -15.71
CA VAL A 126 -16.56 -0.83 -15.70
C VAL A 126 -16.86 -1.84 -14.60
N GLU A 127 -17.24 -1.36 -13.42
CA GLU A 127 -17.58 -2.21 -12.29
C GLU A 127 -18.80 -3.09 -12.61
N GLU A 128 -19.87 -2.54 -13.19
CA GLU A 128 -21.07 -3.29 -13.61
C GLU A 128 -20.74 -4.32 -14.71
N THR A 129 -19.79 -4.01 -15.60
CA THR A 129 -19.31 -4.96 -16.63
C THR A 129 -18.50 -6.11 -16.02
N LEU A 130 -17.85 -5.88 -14.87
CA LEU A 130 -17.05 -6.88 -14.17
C LEU A 130 -17.93 -7.94 -13.46
N TYR A 131 -19.15 -7.61 -13.07
CA TYR A 131 -20.01 -8.51 -12.31
C TYR A 131 -20.29 -9.85 -13.02
N PRO A 132 -20.81 -9.89 -14.25
CA PRO A 132 -21.04 -11.15 -14.94
C PRO A 132 -19.75 -11.89 -15.27
N ALA A 133 -18.65 -11.16 -15.45
CA ALA A 133 -17.35 -11.78 -15.65
C ALA A 133 -16.84 -12.52 -14.41
N MET A 134 -17.16 -12.03 -13.20
CA MET A 134 -16.80 -12.67 -11.94
C MET A 134 -17.72 -13.85 -11.57
N GLU A 135 -19.03 -13.74 -11.86
CA GLU A 135 -20.02 -14.75 -11.46
C GLU A 135 -20.15 -15.87 -12.48
N ASP A 136 -20.32 -15.50 -13.75
CA ASP A 136 -20.69 -16.42 -14.81
C ASP A 136 -19.53 -16.71 -15.78
N TYR A 137 -18.38 -16.06 -15.60
CA TYR A 137 -17.30 -16.08 -16.60
C TYR A 137 -17.80 -15.68 -17.99
N ALA A 138 -18.57 -14.61 -18.06
CA ALA A 138 -19.13 -14.10 -19.29
C ALA A 138 -19.08 -12.58 -19.37
N LEU A 139 -19.01 -12.05 -20.57
CA LEU A 139 -19.02 -10.62 -20.87
C LEU A 139 -20.24 -10.30 -21.73
N ASP A 140 -21.07 -9.35 -21.25
CA ASP A 140 -22.20 -8.86 -22.00
C ASP A 140 -21.81 -7.57 -22.73
N ILE A 141 -21.70 -7.62 -24.05
CA ILE A 141 -21.35 -6.49 -24.92
C ILE A 141 -22.58 -5.97 -25.62
N ILE A 142 -22.92 -4.70 -25.40
CA ILE A 142 -24.04 -4.05 -26.07
C ILE A 142 -23.57 -3.53 -27.45
N LEU A 143 -24.13 -4.09 -28.52
CA LEU A 143 -23.89 -3.69 -29.89
C LEU A 143 -25.01 -2.78 -30.39
N GLY A 144 -24.66 -1.57 -30.82
CA GLY A 144 -25.63 -0.58 -31.30
C GLY A 144 -26.11 0.41 -30.24
N LYS A 145 -27.08 1.22 -30.59
CA LYS A 145 -27.69 2.24 -29.70
C LYS A 145 -29.21 2.21 -29.81
N GLY A 146 -29.89 2.57 -28.74
CA GLY A 146 -31.37 2.67 -28.70
C GLY A 146 -32.10 1.32 -28.66
N PRO A 147 -33.39 1.27 -29.01
CA PRO A 147 -34.24 0.07 -28.87
C PRO A 147 -33.80 -1.13 -29.70
N SER A 148 -32.97 -0.93 -30.72
CA SER A 148 -32.43 -2.00 -31.58
C SER A 148 -31.06 -2.51 -31.15
N ALA A 149 -30.55 -2.06 -30.02
CA ALA A 149 -29.31 -2.58 -29.48
C ALA A 149 -29.43 -4.07 -29.15
N LYS A 150 -28.42 -4.85 -29.54
CA LYS A 150 -28.33 -6.29 -29.25
C LYS A 150 -27.24 -6.53 -28.22
N THR A 151 -27.51 -7.38 -27.26
CA THR A 151 -26.49 -7.86 -26.32
C THR A 151 -25.84 -9.11 -26.91
N LEU A 152 -24.53 -9.06 -27.04
CA LEU A 152 -23.69 -10.21 -27.37
C LEU A 152 -23.03 -10.71 -26.08
N ARG A 153 -23.33 -11.94 -25.68
CA ARG A 153 -22.68 -12.60 -24.54
C ARG A 153 -21.47 -13.40 -25.05
N LEU A 154 -20.31 -13.10 -24.50
CA LEU A 154 -19.05 -13.79 -24.77
C LEU A 154 -18.67 -14.61 -23.55
N ASP A 155 -18.46 -15.92 -23.74
CA ASP A 155 -17.91 -16.77 -22.69
C ASP A 155 -16.43 -16.48 -22.47
N LEU A 156 -16.03 -16.45 -21.22
CA LEU A 156 -14.65 -16.24 -20.77
C LEU A 156 -14.09 -17.55 -20.17
N PRO A 157 -12.79 -17.79 -20.29
CA PRO A 157 -12.17 -18.89 -19.55
C PRO A 157 -12.30 -18.62 -18.04
N GLN A 158 -12.30 -19.68 -17.24
CA GLN A 158 -12.24 -19.51 -15.77
C GLN A 158 -10.93 -18.87 -15.36
N PHE A 159 -11.00 -17.74 -14.66
CA PHE A 159 -9.88 -16.95 -14.18
C PHE A 159 -10.13 -16.49 -12.76
N THR A 160 -9.09 -15.95 -12.12
CA THR A 160 -9.22 -15.38 -10.78
C THR A 160 -8.92 -13.87 -10.83
N ILE A 161 -9.76 -13.07 -10.17
CA ILE A 161 -9.44 -11.68 -9.88
C ILE A 161 -8.83 -11.59 -8.50
N ILE A 162 -7.69 -10.91 -8.39
CA ILE A 162 -7.15 -10.45 -7.11
C ILE A 162 -7.27 -8.93 -7.11
N GLY A 163 -8.27 -8.42 -6.37
CA GLY A 163 -8.45 -6.99 -6.15
C GLY A 163 -7.58 -6.50 -4.99
N ALA A 164 -6.95 -5.34 -5.14
CA ALA A 164 -6.25 -4.67 -4.06
C ALA A 164 -6.82 -3.28 -3.84
N THR A 165 -6.97 -2.86 -2.57
CA THR A 165 -7.47 -1.53 -2.23
C THR A 165 -6.90 -1.01 -0.92
N THR A 166 -6.69 0.29 -0.84
CA THR A 166 -6.43 1.00 0.41
C THR A 166 -7.73 1.43 1.11
N ARG A 167 -8.82 1.53 0.36
CA ARG A 167 -10.12 2.10 0.80
C ARG A 167 -11.28 1.15 0.51
N ILE A 168 -11.41 0.07 1.29
CA ILE A 168 -12.51 -0.89 1.10
C ILE A 168 -13.90 -0.23 1.22
N GLY A 169 -14.03 0.83 2.02
CA GLY A 169 -15.29 1.57 2.19
C GLY A 169 -15.75 2.34 0.95
N LEU A 170 -14.89 2.56 -0.06
CA LEU A 170 -15.24 3.19 -1.34
C LEU A 170 -15.68 2.16 -2.39
N MET A 171 -15.50 0.87 -2.14
CA MET A 171 -16.01 -0.17 -3.03
C MET A 171 -17.53 -0.31 -2.84
N SER A 172 -18.24 -0.54 -3.92
CA SER A 172 -19.66 -0.89 -3.84
C SER A 172 -19.85 -2.23 -3.12
N ALA A 173 -20.97 -2.39 -2.43
CA ALA A 173 -21.31 -3.65 -1.80
C ALA A 173 -21.40 -4.80 -2.83
N PRO A 174 -22.07 -4.62 -4.01
CA PRO A 174 -22.13 -5.67 -5.01
C PRO A 174 -20.77 -6.17 -5.51
N LEU A 175 -19.81 -5.27 -5.70
CA LEU A 175 -18.45 -5.69 -6.11
C LEU A 175 -17.75 -6.46 -5.00
N ARG A 176 -17.85 -5.96 -3.76
CA ARG A 176 -17.18 -6.59 -2.61
C ARG A 176 -17.71 -8.00 -2.34
N ASP A 177 -19.01 -8.20 -2.46
CA ASP A 177 -19.68 -9.48 -2.15
C ASP A 177 -19.33 -10.59 -3.16
N ARG A 178 -18.75 -10.23 -4.32
CA ARG A 178 -18.26 -11.18 -5.34
C ARG A 178 -16.85 -11.75 -5.05
N PHE A 179 -16.19 -11.25 -4.00
CA PHE A 179 -14.93 -11.82 -3.57
C PHE A 179 -15.17 -12.89 -2.50
N GLY A 180 -14.87 -14.15 -2.83
CA GLY A 180 -15.00 -15.26 -1.90
C GLY A 180 -13.98 -15.21 -0.75
N LEU A 181 -12.82 -14.59 -1.00
CA LEU A 181 -11.75 -14.42 -0.02
C LEU A 181 -11.47 -12.95 0.21
N VAL A 182 -11.71 -12.46 1.42
CA VAL A 182 -11.49 -11.05 1.79
C VAL A 182 -10.49 -10.98 2.94
N HIS A 183 -9.29 -10.41 2.68
CA HIS A 183 -8.22 -10.36 3.66
C HIS A 183 -7.75 -8.94 3.93
N ARG A 184 -7.71 -8.57 5.23
CA ARG A 184 -7.15 -7.32 5.69
C ARG A 184 -5.67 -7.50 6.05
N LEU A 185 -4.78 -6.80 5.35
CA LEU A 185 -3.38 -6.71 5.72
C LEU A 185 -3.21 -5.73 6.88
N ASN A 186 -2.47 -6.16 7.88
CA ASN A 186 -2.18 -5.37 9.07
C ASN A 186 -0.74 -4.84 9.04
N PHE A 187 -0.47 -3.80 9.84
CA PHE A 187 0.89 -3.35 10.07
C PHE A 187 1.74 -4.46 10.65
N TYR A 188 3.00 -4.49 10.27
CA TYR A 188 3.97 -5.47 10.71
C TYR A 188 4.52 -5.13 12.10
N ALA A 189 4.78 -6.16 12.89
CA ALA A 189 5.53 -6.01 14.13
C ALA A 189 7.00 -5.64 13.84
N PRO A 190 7.68 -4.91 14.73
CA PRO A 190 9.10 -4.57 14.54
C PRO A 190 9.99 -5.78 14.24
N LEU A 191 9.80 -6.91 14.91
CA LEU A 191 10.56 -8.15 14.69
C LEU A 191 10.38 -8.72 13.27
N GLU A 192 9.16 -8.63 12.73
CA GLU A 192 8.89 -9.07 11.35
C GLU A 192 9.62 -8.19 10.34
N LEU A 193 9.66 -6.87 10.60
CA LEU A 193 10.40 -5.91 9.78
C LEU A 193 11.92 -6.10 9.87
N GLU A 194 12.45 -6.44 11.05
CA GLU A 194 13.87 -6.78 11.22
C GLU A 194 14.28 -7.92 10.27
N ILE A 195 13.46 -8.97 10.18
CA ILE A 195 13.73 -10.10 9.28
C ILE A 195 13.67 -9.65 7.81
N ILE A 196 12.67 -8.83 7.44
CA ILE A 196 12.52 -8.31 6.07
C ILE A 196 13.73 -7.45 5.70
N ILE A 197 14.17 -6.55 6.60
CA ILE A 197 15.33 -5.68 6.39
C ILE A 197 16.62 -6.51 6.24
N ALA A 198 16.84 -7.50 7.12
CA ALA A 198 18.00 -8.37 7.07
C ALA A 198 18.08 -9.15 5.74
N ASN A 199 16.94 -9.68 5.27
CA ASN A 199 16.87 -10.39 3.99
C ASN A 199 17.12 -9.44 2.79
N ALA A 200 16.57 -8.24 2.84
CA ALA A 200 16.79 -7.22 1.82
C ALA A 200 18.27 -6.75 1.80
N ALA A 201 18.90 -6.56 2.95
CA ALA A 201 20.32 -6.19 3.05
C ALA A 201 21.21 -7.25 2.40
N LYS A 202 20.91 -8.56 2.62
CA LYS A 202 21.62 -9.66 1.95
C LYS A 202 21.46 -9.60 0.43
N LYS A 203 20.23 -9.39 -0.08
CA LYS A 203 19.97 -9.25 -1.52
C LYS A 203 20.71 -8.05 -2.13
N LEU A 204 20.82 -6.95 -1.37
CA LEU A 204 21.54 -5.74 -1.76
C LEU A 204 23.08 -5.84 -1.56
N LYS A 205 23.57 -6.93 -0.96
CA LYS A 205 24.99 -7.15 -0.62
C LYS A 205 25.57 -6.02 0.26
N VAL A 206 24.78 -5.54 1.22
CA VAL A 206 25.16 -4.50 2.18
C VAL A 206 25.27 -5.13 3.56
N LYS A 207 26.36 -4.84 4.27
CA LYS A 207 26.50 -5.23 5.68
C LYS A 207 25.76 -4.22 6.54
N VAL A 208 24.89 -4.74 7.41
CA VAL A 208 24.10 -3.94 8.35
C VAL A 208 24.17 -4.63 9.70
N ASP A 209 24.52 -3.92 10.76
CA ASP A 209 24.52 -4.47 12.10
C ASP A 209 23.09 -4.63 12.65
N LYS A 210 22.96 -5.44 13.72
CA LYS A 210 21.63 -5.73 14.31
C LYS A 210 20.96 -4.51 14.90
N GLU A 211 21.73 -3.57 15.46
CA GLU A 211 21.17 -2.35 16.06
C GLU A 211 20.61 -1.43 14.98
N SER A 212 21.32 -1.28 13.86
CA SER A 212 20.87 -0.51 12.69
C SER A 212 19.59 -1.12 12.08
N ILE A 213 19.51 -2.45 11.98
CA ILE A 213 18.29 -3.13 11.54
C ILE A 213 17.12 -2.78 12.45
N ARG A 214 17.30 -2.81 13.77
CA ARG A 214 16.26 -2.45 14.75
C ARG A 214 15.84 -1.00 14.63
N GLU A 215 16.80 -0.08 14.44
CA GLU A 215 16.50 1.35 14.28
C GLU A 215 15.68 1.62 13.00
N ILE A 216 16.02 0.97 11.89
CA ILE A 216 15.22 1.05 10.67
C ILE A 216 13.82 0.49 10.91
N ALA A 217 13.72 -0.69 11.55
CA ALA A 217 12.43 -1.36 11.79
C ALA A 217 11.50 -0.51 12.67
N LYS A 218 12.00 0.11 13.73
CA LYS A 218 11.24 1.02 14.60
C LYS A 218 10.67 2.21 13.83
N ARG A 219 11.46 2.81 12.92
CA ARG A 219 11.07 4.00 12.18
C ARG A 219 10.31 3.70 10.88
N ALA A 220 10.12 2.40 10.56
CA ALA A 220 9.44 1.95 9.34
C ALA A 220 7.90 1.97 9.40
N ARG A 221 7.29 2.48 10.47
CA ARG A 221 5.84 2.64 10.63
C ARG A 221 5.05 1.33 10.42
N GLY A 222 5.61 0.19 10.80
CA GLY A 222 4.98 -1.09 10.55
C GLY A 222 4.85 -1.48 9.07
N THR A 223 5.59 -0.82 8.16
CA THR A 223 5.40 -0.92 6.72
C THR A 223 6.67 -1.41 6.01
N PRO A 224 6.66 -2.59 5.37
CA PRO A 224 7.80 -3.10 4.61
C PRO A 224 8.34 -2.14 3.55
N ARG A 225 7.47 -1.45 2.81
CA ARG A 225 7.90 -0.47 1.79
C ARG A 225 8.74 0.65 2.40
N ILE A 226 8.33 1.20 3.56
CA ILE A 226 9.08 2.25 4.25
C ILE A 226 10.39 1.68 4.78
N ALA A 227 10.38 0.48 5.38
CA ALA A 227 11.60 -0.19 5.85
C ALA A 227 12.65 -0.33 4.74
N LEU A 228 12.24 -0.78 3.56
CA LEU A 228 13.12 -0.92 2.40
C LEU A 228 13.59 0.44 1.85
N LYS A 229 12.75 1.48 1.88
CA LYS A 229 13.16 2.86 1.54
C LYS A 229 14.25 3.37 2.48
N LEU A 230 14.05 3.21 3.79
CA LEU A 230 15.01 3.64 4.79
C LEU A 230 16.33 2.87 4.64
N LEU A 231 16.29 1.55 4.43
CA LEU A 231 17.48 0.73 4.17
C LEU A 231 18.23 1.22 2.93
N LYS A 232 17.52 1.50 1.83
CA LYS A 232 18.13 2.04 0.61
C LYS A 232 18.86 3.36 0.88
N ARG A 233 18.20 4.29 1.56
CA ARG A 233 18.78 5.60 1.88
C ARG A 233 19.97 5.50 2.84
N ALA A 234 19.87 4.61 3.84
CA ALA A 234 20.99 4.30 4.71
C ALA A 234 22.19 3.74 3.94
N ARG A 235 21.94 2.85 2.96
CA ARG A 235 22.99 2.34 2.07
C ARG A 235 23.63 3.46 1.25
N ASP A 236 22.81 4.32 0.61
CA ASP A 236 23.31 5.43 -0.20
C ASP A 236 24.18 6.37 0.66
N TYR A 237 23.76 6.64 1.90
CA TYR A 237 24.55 7.42 2.86
C TYR A 237 25.86 6.74 3.22
N ALA A 238 25.82 5.46 3.59
CA ALA A 238 26.99 4.70 3.99
C ALA A 238 28.03 4.58 2.87
N GLN A 239 27.59 4.37 1.63
CA GLN A 239 28.47 4.32 0.46
C GLN A 239 29.24 5.63 0.23
N VAL A 240 28.62 6.77 0.51
CA VAL A 240 29.23 8.09 0.27
C VAL A 240 30.02 8.60 1.48
N LYS A 241 29.58 8.28 2.70
CA LYS A 241 30.09 8.91 3.93
C LYS A 241 30.78 7.95 4.90
N ALA A 242 30.61 6.62 4.76
CA ALA A 242 30.99 5.65 5.79
C ALA A 242 31.60 4.35 5.23
N GLY A 243 32.19 4.35 4.04
CA GLY A 243 32.89 3.18 3.49
C GLY A 243 31.99 2.01 3.07
N GLY A 244 30.67 2.15 3.12
CA GLY A 244 29.70 1.19 2.57
C GLY A 244 28.95 0.32 3.59
N ASP A 245 29.45 0.16 4.80
CA ASP A 245 28.78 -0.63 5.86
C ASP A 245 27.82 0.26 6.66
N ILE A 246 26.68 -0.28 7.06
CA ILE A 246 25.66 0.42 7.86
C ILE A 246 25.83 -0.01 9.32
N ASP A 247 26.29 0.90 10.14
CA ASP A 247 26.45 0.76 11.58
C ASP A 247 25.56 1.75 12.37
N LYS A 248 25.57 1.63 13.68
CA LYS A 248 24.77 2.45 14.60
C LYS A 248 24.99 3.95 14.42
N VAL A 249 26.22 4.38 14.11
CA VAL A 249 26.57 5.80 14.00
C VAL A 249 26.04 6.38 12.69
N ASN A 250 26.34 5.71 11.59
CA ASN A 250 25.96 6.21 10.28
C ASN A 250 24.45 6.04 9.99
N ILE A 251 23.79 5.05 10.58
CA ILE A 251 22.33 4.94 10.46
C ILE A 251 21.61 6.11 11.14
N ALA A 252 22.04 6.54 12.32
CA ALA A 252 21.46 7.68 13.01
C ALA A 252 21.59 8.94 12.15
N GLN A 253 22.79 9.20 11.63
CA GLN A 253 23.06 10.35 10.75
C GLN A 253 22.24 10.29 9.45
N ALA A 254 22.10 9.12 8.84
CA ALA A 254 21.29 8.92 7.64
C ALA A 254 19.82 9.22 7.91
N LEU A 255 19.26 8.73 9.01
CA LEU A 255 17.85 8.94 9.36
C LEU A 255 17.57 10.40 9.74
N ASP A 256 18.50 11.07 10.42
CA ASP A 256 18.41 12.50 10.73
C ASP A 256 18.45 13.36 9.46
N LEU A 257 19.33 13.02 8.50
CA LEU A 257 19.37 13.68 7.20
C LEU A 257 18.05 13.54 6.42
N LEU A 258 17.37 12.39 6.57
CA LEU A 258 16.05 12.13 5.99
C LEU A 258 14.93 12.85 6.77
N GLY A 259 15.23 13.43 7.92
CA GLY A 259 14.25 14.08 8.78
C GLY A 259 13.26 13.10 9.41
N VAL A 260 13.63 11.83 9.57
CA VAL A 260 12.80 10.79 10.18
C VAL A 260 13.17 10.66 11.65
N ASP A 261 12.25 10.97 12.52
CA ASP A 261 12.46 10.97 13.97
C ASP A 261 12.42 9.54 14.58
N PRO A 262 12.69 9.38 15.90
CA PRO A 262 12.69 8.06 16.56
C PRO A 262 11.36 7.30 16.49
N PHE A 263 10.24 7.99 16.30
CA PHE A 263 8.92 7.39 16.09
C PHE A 263 8.60 7.14 14.61
N GLY A 264 9.53 7.42 13.70
CA GLY A 264 9.32 7.29 12.27
C GLY A 264 8.51 8.43 11.65
N LEU A 265 8.26 9.54 12.36
CA LEU A 265 7.55 10.68 11.80
C LEU A 265 8.48 11.50 10.92
N ASP A 266 7.97 11.91 9.77
CA ASP A 266 8.67 12.80 8.85
C ASP A 266 8.27 14.29 9.04
N GLY A 267 8.72 15.12 8.12
CA GLY A 267 8.40 16.55 8.14
C GLY A 267 6.92 16.85 7.96
N LEU A 268 6.18 16.01 7.21
CA LEU A 268 4.75 16.20 6.96
C LEU A 268 3.93 15.84 8.19
N ASP A 269 4.20 14.70 8.82
CA ASP A 269 3.54 14.30 10.07
C ASP A 269 3.70 15.35 11.15
N ARG A 270 4.94 15.84 11.31
CA ARG A 270 5.20 16.88 12.31
C ARG A 270 4.52 18.21 11.96
N ARG A 271 4.42 18.59 10.68
CA ARG A 271 3.63 19.77 10.26
C ARG A 271 2.16 19.57 10.56
N TYR A 272 1.63 18.39 10.29
CA TYR A 272 0.25 18.03 10.59
C TYR A 272 -0.07 18.16 12.08
N LEU A 273 0.72 17.53 12.95
CA LEU A 273 0.54 17.61 14.40
C LEU A 273 0.70 19.05 14.94
N LYS A 274 1.73 19.77 14.46
CA LYS A 274 1.93 21.18 14.83
C LYS A 274 0.74 22.05 14.40
N ASN A 275 0.17 21.80 13.23
CA ASN A 275 -0.98 22.55 12.76
C ASN A 275 -2.18 22.41 13.70
N ILE A 276 -2.53 21.17 14.08
CA ILE A 276 -3.62 20.92 15.04
C ILE A 276 -3.33 21.58 16.39
N ILE A 277 -2.11 21.46 16.91
CA ILE A 277 -1.76 21.95 18.23
C ILE A 277 -1.65 23.46 18.24
N ASP A 278 -0.87 24.06 17.32
CA ASP A 278 -0.50 25.47 17.39
C ASP A 278 -1.57 26.40 16.83
N LYS A 279 -2.27 25.97 15.77
CA LYS A 279 -3.27 26.81 15.12
C LYS A 279 -4.70 26.56 15.59
N HIS A 280 -4.95 25.35 16.10
CA HIS A 280 -6.31 24.94 16.49
C HIS A 280 -6.43 24.49 17.94
N GLY A 281 -5.46 24.83 18.80
CA GLY A 281 -5.51 24.54 20.25
C GLY A 281 -5.64 23.06 20.59
N GLY A 282 -5.18 22.16 19.70
CA GLY A 282 -5.29 20.71 19.87
C GLY A 282 -6.54 20.09 19.23
N GLY A 283 -7.41 20.89 18.62
CA GLY A 283 -8.65 20.46 17.97
C GLY A 283 -9.91 20.56 18.86
N PRO A 284 -11.09 20.17 18.36
CA PRO A 284 -11.30 19.43 17.09
C PRO A 284 -11.20 20.32 15.86
N VAL A 285 -10.64 19.79 14.76
CA VAL A 285 -10.50 20.49 13.47
C VAL A 285 -10.77 19.55 12.30
N GLY A 286 -11.44 20.06 11.25
CA GLY A 286 -11.76 19.30 10.04
C GLY A 286 -10.52 18.96 9.21
N VAL A 287 -10.52 17.79 8.56
CA VAL A 287 -9.39 17.34 7.74
C VAL A 287 -9.08 18.29 6.58
N GLU A 288 -10.10 18.83 5.92
CA GLU A 288 -9.95 19.80 4.82
C GLU A 288 -9.24 21.08 5.27
N THR A 289 -9.58 21.58 6.48
CA THR A 289 -8.93 22.76 7.08
C THR A 289 -7.46 22.49 7.36
N ILE A 290 -7.14 21.31 7.89
CA ILE A 290 -5.75 20.92 8.16
C ILE A 290 -4.98 20.80 6.83
N ALA A 291 -5.53 20.04 5.86
CA ALA A 291 -4.92 19.80 4.56
C ALA A 291 -4.60 21.12 3.84
N ALA A 292 -5.58 22.04 3.76
CA ALA A 292 -5.38 23.37 3.21
C ALA A 292 -4.29 24.16 3.95
N SER A 293 -4.28 24.10 5.29
CA SER A 293 -3.29 24.82 6.12
C SER A 293 -1.86 24.31 5.95
N ILE A 294 -1.66 23.03 5.62
CA ILE A 294 -0.32 22.45 5.38
C ILE A 294 0.01 22.33 3.88
N SER A 295 -0.88 22.82 3.00
CA SER A 295 -0.76 22.76 1.54
C SER A 295 -0.60 21.35 0.99
N GLU A 296 -1.46 20.42 1.47
CA GLU A 296 -1.53 19.04 1.04
C GLU A 296 -2.94 18.68 0.56
N ASP A 297 -3.02 17.59 -0.22
CA ASP A 297 -4.31 17.00 -0.61
C ASP A 297 -4.95 16.25 0.57
N THR A 298 -6.27 16.38 0.70
CA THR A 298 -7.04 15.71 1.76
C THR A 298 -6.89 14.20 1.71
N GLY A 299 -6.86 13.62 0.49
CA GLY A 299 -6.63 12.18 0.32
C GLY A 299 -5.27 11.74 0.85
N THR A 300 -4.20 12.50 0.56
CA THR A 300 -2.86 12.26 1.10
C THR A 300 -2.85 12.28 2.63
N VAL A 301 -3.52 13.26 3.23
CA VAL A 301 -3.63 13.35 4.69
C VAL A 301 -4.33 12.12 5.25
N GLU A 302 -5.46 11.72 4.69
CA GLU A 302 -6.26 10.59 5.20
C GLU A 302 -5.63 9.21 4.97
N GLU A 303 -4.89 9.03 3.86
CA GLU A 303 -4.33 7.73 3.49
C GLU A 303 -2.90 7.50 3.97
N VAL A 304 -2.11 8.56 4.07
CA VAL A 304 -0.67 8.45 4.34
C VAL A 304 -0.32 8.93 5.74
N VAL A 305 -0.83 10.10 6.15
CA VAL A 305 -0.46 10.75 7.42
C VAL A 305 -1.25 10.18 8.60
N GLU A 306 -2.58 10.28 8.55
CA GLU A 306 -3.44 9.95 9.70
C GLU A 306 -3.38 8.48 10.14
N PRO A 307 -3.29 7.46 9.26
CA PRO A 307 -3.33 6.07 9.69
C PRO A 307 -2.23 5.73 10.71
N TYR A 308 -1.04 6.24 10.49
CA TYR A 308 0.07 5.99 11.40
C TYR A 308 -0.02 6.83 12.69
N LEU A 309 -0.44 8.08 12.59
CA LEU A 309 -0.66 8.93 13.76
C LEU A 309 -1.79 8.41 14.66
N LEU A 310 -2.85 7.82 14.07
CA LEU A 310 -3.91 7.12 14.79
C LEU A 310 -3.37 5.88 15.49
N GLN A 311 -2.52 5.09 14.82
CA GLN A 311 -1.88 3.90 15.39
C GLN A 311 -0.99 4.23 16.58
N LEU A 312 -0.21 5.32 16.49
CA LEU A 312 0.59 5.83 17.61
C LEU A 312 -0.25 6.44 18.73
N GLY A 313 -1.55 6.63 18.49
CA GLY A 313 -2.42 7.31 19.44
C GLY A 313 -2.12 8.80 19.58
N PHE A 314 -1.45 9.43 18.61
CA PHE A 314 -1.14 10.86 18.63
C PHE A 314 -2.32 11.73 18.24
N ILE A 315 -3.26 11.18 17.48
CA ILE A 315 -4.52 11.85 17.14
C ILE A 315 -5.72 10.93 17.41
N LYS A 316 -6.89 11.55 17.52
CA LYS A 316 -8.20 10.87 17.57
C LYS A 316 -9.12 11.48 16.53
N ARG A 317 -9.93 10.65 15.88
CA ARG A 317 -11.04 11.10 15.04
C ARG A 317 -12.31 11.18 15.89
N THR A 318 -12.96 12.32 15.88
CA THR A 318 -14.24 12.58 16.53
C THR A 318 -15.28 13.01 15.49
N LYS A 319 -16.55 13.08 15.89
CA LYS A 319 -17.62 13.61 15.01
C LYS A 319 -17.36 15.06 14.58
N SER A 320 -16.71 15.85 15.44
CA SER A 320 -16.40 17.26 15.20
C SER A 320 -15.06 17.49 14.49
N GLY A 321 -14.26 16.44 14.28
CA GLY A 321 -12.94 16.56 13.63
C GLY A 321 -11.82 15.80 14.32
N ARG A 322 -10.58 16.18 14.01
CA ARG A 322 -9.34 15.58 14.51
C ARG A 322 -8.88 16.30 15.76
N VAL A 323 -8.42 15.52 16.74
CA VAL A 323 -7.95 16.04 18.03
C VAL A 323 -6.58 15.44 18.33
N ALA A 324 -5.62 16.29 18.68
CA ALA A 324 -4.30 15.85 19.14
C ALA A 324 -4.38 15.34 20.59
N THR A 325 -3.67 14.25 20.87
CA THR A 325 -3.64 13.65 22.20
C THR A 325 -2.46 14.19 23.03
N LYS A 326 -2.45 13.88 24.33
CA LYS A 326 -1.32 14.19 25.21
C LYS A 326 0.01 13.68 24.65
N GLY A 327 0.03 12.45 24.08
CA GLY A 327 1.23 11.89 23.46
C GLY A 327 1.78 12.71 22.30
N ALA A 328 0.92 13.36 21.50
CA ALA A 328 1.35 14.25 20.43
C ALA A 328 2.03 15.53 20.96
N TYR A 329 1.51 16.08 22.05
CA TYR A 329 2.12 17.25 22.72
C TYR A 329 3.48 16.90 23.30
N GLU A 330 3.58 15.77 24.03
CA GLU A 330 4.83 15.28 24.63
C GLU A 330 5.89 15.03 23.56
N HIS A 331 5.49 14.39 22.44
CA HIS A 331 6.37 14.12 21.31
C HIS A 331 6.95 15.41 20.69
N LEU A 332 6.15 16.47 20.63
CA LEU A 332 6.59 17.77 20.11
C LEU A 332 7.24 18.68 21.16
N GLY A 333 7.44 18.18 22.39
CA GLY A 333 8.00 18.96 23.50
C GLY A 333 7.10 20.10 23.97
N LYS A 334 5.76 19.97 23.80
CA LYS A 334 4.78 20.99 24.17
C LYS A 334 3.98 20.62 25.40
N LYS A 335 3.57 21.62 26.19
CA LYS A 335 2.66 21.39 27.32
C LYS A 335 1.26 21.05 26.82
N PHE A 336 0.69 19.99 27.34
CA PHE A 336 -0.70 19.64 27.09
C PHE A 336 -1.61 20.60 27.88
N THR A 337 -2.27 21.49 27.19
CA THR A 337 -3.33 22.35 27.77
C THR A 337 -4.66 21.74 27.35
N LYS A 338 -5.44 21.32 28.36
CA LYS A 338 -6.78 20.76 28.15
C LYS A 338 -7.78 21.90 27.97
#